data_abd2b21592c9ea59c8f1b8e809d0fee7
#
_entry.id   abd2b21592c9ea59c8f1b8e809d0fee7
#
_cell.length_a   1.000
_cell.length_b   1.000
_cell.length_c   1.000
_cell.angle_alpha   90.00
_cell.angle_beta   90.00
_cell.angle_gamma   90.00
#
_symmetry.space_group_name_H-M   'P 1'
#
loop_
_entity.id
_entity.type
_entity.pdbx_description
1 polymer ?
#
loop_
_entity_poly.entity_id
_entity_poly.type
_entity_poly.pdbx_seq_one_letter_code
_entity_poly.pdbx_strand_id
1 'polypeptide(L)'
;DTEIILEDIKNRFINKTKLNVLDIGIGSGCILFSILQEFQNFRGVGIDKSKKAIKIAKYNAKILKLDKRVKLLNCDIDNYKLDKYDIVVSNPPYICSHKIKYLSDDIKKYEPKIALDGGLTGLVVIEKIINRAKKLLKIGGYLYLEIGNDQYTDVELMLKKNCFRINNKIK
;
A
#
# COMPACT_ATOMS: atom_id res chain seq x y z
N ASP A 1 -11.89 2.22 -5.24
CA ASP A 1 -11.44 1.50 -4.01
C ASP A 1 -10.42 2.35 -3.22
N THR A 2 -9.42 2.96 -3.86
CA THR A 2 -8.44 3.86 -3.20
C THR A 2 -9.10 5.05 -2.48
N GLU A 3 -10.18 5.62 -3.03
CA GLU A 3 -10.95 6.73 -2.44
C GLU A 3 -11.53 6.37 -1.07
N ILE A 4 -11.98 5.13 -0.92
CA ILE A 4 -12.57 4.63 0.33
C ILE A 4 -11.51 4.55 1.45
N ILE A 5 -10.29 4.12 1.12
CA ILE A 5 -9.15 4.14 2.06
C ILE A 5 -8.87 5.57 2.52
N LEU A 6 -8.85 6.51 1.59
CA LEU A 6 -8.61 7.93 1.90
C LEU A 6 -9.69 8.51 2.83
N GLU A 7 -10.96 8.18 2.57
CA GLU A 7 -12.09 8.63 3.39
C GLU A 7 -12.02 8.10 4.84
N ASP A 8 -11.73 6.80 5.04
CA ASP A 8 -11.55 6.25 6.40
C ASP A 8 -10.35 6.90 7.10
N ILE A 9 -9.23 7.10 6.41
CA ILE A 9 -8.06 7.81 6.95
C ILE A 9 -8.45 9.25 7.34
N LYS A 10 -9.17 9.96 6.50
CA LYS A 10 -9.63 11.33 6.77
C LYS A 10 -10.49 11.39 8.03
N ASN A 11 -11.49 10.54 8.13
CA ASN A 11 -12.40 10.51 9.27
C ASN A 11 -11.69 10.13 10.57
N ARG A 12 -10.74 9.19 10.51
CA ARG A 12 -10.02 8.69 11.68
C ARG A 12 -8.95 9.63 12.20
N PHE A 13 -8.29 10.36 11.31
CA PHE A 13 -7.11 11.16 11.65
C PHE A 13 -7.33 12.67 11.50
N ILE A 14 -8.56 13.14 11.35
CA ILE A 14 -8.90 14.56 11.14
C ILE A 14 -8.29 15.49 12.22
N ASN A 15 -8.17 15.01 13.47
CA ASN A 15 -7.62 15.79 14.58
C ASN A 15 -6.12 15.54 14.81
N LYS A 16 -5.44 14.82 13.90
CA LYS A 16 -4.00 14.56 14.04
C LYS A 16 -3.19 15.59 13.28
N THR A 17 -2.18 16.12 13.96
CA THR A 17 -1.35 17.20 13.39
C THR A 17 -0.15 16.69 12.60
N LYS A 18 0.38 15.50 12.91
CA LYS A 18 1.58 14.98 12.26
C LYS A 18 1.62 13.46 12.35
N LEU A 19 1.63 12.80 11.20
CA LEU A 19 1.80 11.34 11.10
C LEU A 19 2.81 11.00 10.00
N ASN A 20 3.46 9.84 10.16
CA ASN A 20 4.33 9.23 9.16
C ASN A 20 3.59 8.07 8.49
N VAL A 21 3.52 8.12 7.17
CA VAL A 21 2.82 7.13 6.33
C VAL A 21 3.84 6.36 5.50
N LEU A 22 3.72 5.04 5.45
CA LEU A 22 4.47 4.19 4.51
C LEU A 22 3.49 3.61 3.49
N ASP A 23 3.83 3.75 2.21
CA ASP A 23 3.13 3.10 1.10
C ASP A 23 4.03 1.99 0.52
N ILE A 24 3.55 0.75 0.61
CA ILE A 24 4.27 -0.45 0.14
C ILE A 24 3.72 -0.84 -1.23
N GLY A 25 4.58 -0.82 -2.25
CA GLY A 25 4.15 -0.96 -3.63
C GLY A 25 3.50 0.33 -4.15
N ILE A 26 4.19 1.46 -3.94
CA ILE A 26 3.63 2.80 -4.20
C ILE A 26 3.12 3.01 -5.62
N GLY A 27 3.63 2.29 -6.62
CA GLY A 27 3.24 2.49 -8.02
C GLY A 27 3.45 3.92 -8.50
N SER A 28 2.37 4.57 -8.93
CA SER A 28 2.37 5.98 -9.35
C SER A 28 2.33 6.97 -8.18
N GLY A 29 2.05 6.51 -6.97
CA GLY A 29 1.90 7.32 -5.77
C GLY A 29 0.46 7.71 -5.42
N CYS A 30 -0.53 7.11 -6.08
CA CYS A 30 -1.93 7.51 -5.95
C CYS A 30 -2.41 7.58 -4.49
N ILE A 31 -2.24 6.51 -3.71
CA ILE A 31 -2.71 6.46 -2.32
C ILE A 31 -1.95 7.45 -1.45
N LEU A 32 -0.61 7.35 -1.43
CA LEU A 32 0.22 8.18 -0.57
C LEU A 32 0.07 9.66 -0.87
N PHE A 33 0.06 10.04 -2.14
CA PHE A 33 0.00 11.46 -2.51
C PHE A 33 -1.36 12.06 -2.20
N SER A 34 -2.46 11.31 -2.37
CA SER A 34 -3.80 11.75 -1.95
C SER A 34 -3.85 12.01 -0.43
N ILE A 35 -3.27 11.11 0.38
CA ILE A 35 -3.15 11.31 1.83
C ILE A 35 -2.33 12.57 2.13
N LEU A 36 -1.18 12.78 1.48
CA LEU A 36 -0.33 13.93 1.73
C LEU A 36 -0.94 15.25 1.23
N GLN A 37 -1.79 15.23 0.22
CA GLN A 37 -2.53 16.42 -0.22
C GLN A 37 -3.61 16.81 0.79
N GLU A 38 -4.32 15.85 1.34
CA GLU A 38 -5.36 16.08 2.36
C GLU A 38 -4.73 16.58 3.69
N PHE A 39 -3.61 15.98 4.10
CA PHE A 39 -2.95 16.29 5.38
C PHE A 39 -1.61 17.00 5.18
N GLN A 40 -1.62 18.32 5.26
CA GLN A 40 -0.46 19.19 5.00
C GLN A 40 0.80 18.86 5.82
N ASN A 41 0.62 18.40 7.06
CA ASN A 41 1.70 18.13 8.01
C ASN A 41 2.14 16.66 8.06
N PHE A 42 1.51 15.76 7.27
CA PHE A 42 1.95 14.38 7.20
C PHE A 42 3.18 14.25 6.30
N ARG A 43 3.99 13.26 6.59
CA ARG A 43 5.16 12.88 5.79
C ARG A 43 5.03 11.44 5.34
N GLY A 44 5.54 11.13 4.16
CA GLY A 44 5.41 9.83 3.56
C GLY A 44 6.74 9.22 3.14
N VAL A 45 6.75 7.90 3.17
CA VAL A 45 7.75 7.07 2.49
C VAL A 45 7.01 6.16 1.53
N GLY A 46 7.44 6.12 0.27
CA GLY A 46 6.93 5.17 -0.71
C GLY A 46 8.03 4.23 -1.16
N ILE A 47 7.76 2.94 -1.13
CA ILE A 47 8.69 1.92 -1.62
C ILE A 47 8.08 1.11 -2.75
N ASP A 48 8.89 0.75 -3.73
CA ASP A 48 8.51 -0.14 -4.82
C ASP A 48 9.73 -0.88 -5.35
N LYS A 49 9.56 -2.16 -5.68
CA LYS A 49 10.59 -2.97 -6.33
C LYS A 49 10.84 -2.57 -7.80
N SER A 50 9.85 -1.91 -8.42
CA SER A 50 9.93 -1.41 -9.79
C SER A 50 10.61 -0.04 -9.84
N LYS A 51 11.80 0.01 -10.45
CA LYS A 51 12.50 1.28 -10.72
C LYS A 51 11.67 2.22 -11.61
N LYS A 52 10.85 1.66 -12.52
CA LYS A 52 9.95 2.42 -13.39
C LYS A 52 8.84 3.09 -12.58
N ALA A 53 8.21 2.37 -11.65
CA ALA A 53 7.20 2.91 -10.74
C ALA A 53 7.77 4.08 -9.91
N ILE A 54 8.93 3.90 -9.29
CA ILE A 54 9.61 4.98 -8.54
C ILE A 54 9.92 6.20 -9.41
N LYS A 55 10.29 6.01 -10.68
CA LYS A 55 10.52 7.14 -11.60
C LYS A 55 9.22 7.93 -11.85
N ILE A 56 8.10 7.24 -12.04
CA ILE A 56 6.78 7.84 -12.23
C ILE A 56 6.36 8.56 -10.95
N ALA A 57 6.46 7.91 -9.79
CA ALA A 57 6.12 8.50 -8.50
C ALA A 57 6.94 9.78 -8.23
N LYS A 58 8.25 9.78 -8.53
CA LYS A 58 9.09 10.98 -8.40
C LYS A 58 8.62 12.13 -9.29
N TYR A 59 8.21 11.83 -10.51
CA TYR A 59 7.65 12.83 -11.42
C TYR A 59 6.34 13.42 -10.88
N ASN A 60 5.41 12.55 -10.46
CA ASN A 60 4.14 12.96 -9.88
C ASN A 60 4.32 13.76 -8.58
N ALA A 61 5.22 13.36 -7.69
CA ALA A 61 5.53 14.08 -6.46
C ALA A 61 5.97 15.54 -6.73
N LYS A 62 6.77 15.76 -7.78
CA LYS A 62 7.18 17.12 -8.20
C LYS A 62 6.01 17.95 -8.71
N ILE A 63 5.16 17.39 -9.60
CA ILE A 63 3.97 18.07 -10.11
C ILE A 63 3.05 18.47 -8.96
N LEU A 64 2.83 17.59 -8.00
CA LEU A 64 1.97 17.81 -6.84
C LEU A 64 2.65 18.63 -5.72
N LYS A 65 3.90 19.05 -5.91
CA LYS A 65 4.72 19.82 -4.91
C LYS A 65 4.88 19.07 -3.57
N LEU A 66 4.94 17.72 -3.62
CA LEU A 66 5.09 16.83 -2.46
C LEU A 66 6.53 16.35 -2.25
N ASP A 67 7.47 16.69 -3.13
CA ASP A 67 8.86 16.23 -3.13
C ASP A 67 9.61 16.48 -1.82
N LYS A 68 9.26 17.55 -1.09
CA LYS A 68 9.83 17.87 0.23
C LYS A 68 9.19 17.09 1.39
N ARG A 69 8.07 16.42 1.16
CA ARG A 69 7.31 15.69 2.18
C ARG A 69 7.29 14.17 1.98
N VAL A 70 7.84 13.69 0.86
CA VAL A 70 7.88 12.27 0.54
C VAL A 70 9.30 11.79 0.23
N LYS A 71 9.64 10.61 0.73
CA LYS A 71 10.86 9.88 0.37
C LYS A 71 10.48 8.66 -0.48
N LEU A 72 11.05 8.54 -1.67
CA LEU A 72 10.73 7.48 -2.63
C LEU A 72 11.94 6.58 -2.86
N LEU A 73 11.81 5.29 -2.55
CA LEU A 73 12.90 4.33 -2.56
C LEU A 73 12.57 3.14 -3.47
N ASN A 74 13.54 2.81 -4.34
CA ASN A 74 13.46 1.58 -5.11
C ASN A 74 14.04 0.43 -4.27
N CYS A 75 13.17 -0.30 -3.59
CA CYS A 75 13.54 -1.48 -2.82
C CYS A 75 12.38 -2.45 -2.66
N ASP A 76 12.69 -3.72 -2.47
CA ASP A 76 11.73 -4.71 -2.02
C ASP A 76 11.47 -4.52 -0.52
N ILE A 77 10.23 -4.81 -0.10
CA ILE A 77 9.81 -4.69 1.30
C ILE A 77 10.69 -5.53 2.26
N ASP A 78 11.24 -6.66 1.80
CA ASP A 78 12.12 -7.48 2.62
C ASP A 78 13.43 -6.80 2.95
N ASN A 79 13.91 -5.96 2.05
CA ASN A 79 15.18 -5.24 2.19
C ASN A 79 15.00 -3.85 2.82
N TYR A 80 13.75 -3.42 3.07
CA TYR A 80 13.46 -2.12 3.65
C TYR A 80 13.88 -2.10 5.13
N LYS A 81 14.80 -1.17 5.47
CA LYS A 81 15.26 -0.96 6.86
C LYS A 81 14.21 -0.21 7.66
N LEU A 82 14.08 -0.61 8.92
CA LEU A 82 12.94 -0.32 9.76
C LEU A 82 12.98 1.10 10.34
N ASP A 83 12.11 1.98 9.80
CA ASP A 83 11.53 3.09 10.55
C ASP A 83 10.16 2.65 11.12
N LYS A 84 9.58 3.46 12.00
CA LYS A 84 8.26 3.21 12.56
C LYS A 84 7.25 4.22 12.01
N TYR A 85 6.09 3.69 11.59
CA TYR A 85 5.03 4.44 10.93
C TYR A 85 3.74 4.43 11.75
N ASP A 86 2.99 5.51 11.63
CA ASP A 86 1.65 5.63 12.22
C ASP A 86 0.63 4.91 11.32
N ILE A 87 0.85 4.97 10.00
CA ILE A 87 -0.01 4.34 8.99
C ILE A 87 0.89 3.60 7.99
N VAL A 88 0.50 2.37 7.67
CA VAL A 88 1.02 1.62 6.52
C VAL A 88 -0.15 1.40 5.57
N VAL A 89 0.03 1.74 4.31
CA VAL A 89 -0.95 1.49 3.23
C VAL A 89 -0.34 0.59 2.18
N SER A 90 -1.14 -0.23 1.53
CA SER A 90 -0.72 -0.98 0.36
C SER A 90 -1.91 -1.41 -0.49
N ASN A 91 -1.75 -1.30 -1.81
CA ASN A 91 -2.56 -1.99 -2.81
C ASN A 91 -1.63 -3.00 -3.53
N PRO A 92 -1.45 -4.21 -2.96
CA PRO A 92 -0.54 -5.19 -3.53
C PRO A 92 -1.14 -5.92 -4.72
N PRO A 93 -0.33 -6.54 -5.57
CA PRO A 93 -0.83 -7.50 -6.53
C PRO A 93 -1.48 -8.69 -5.80
N TYR A 94 -2.71 -9.00 -6.18
CA TYR A 94 -3.52 -10.04 -5.53
C TYR A 94 -4.08 -11.10 -6.50
N ILE A 95 -3.75 -11.04 -7.79
CA ILE A 95 -4.24 -12.01 -8.78
C ILE A 95 -3.34 -13.25 -8.77
N CYS A 96 -3.96 -14.44 -8.71
CA CYS A 96 -3.22 -15.69 -8.85
C CYS A 96 -2.46 -15.75 -10.18
N SER A 97 -1.20 -16.16 -10.17
CA SER A 97 -0.34 -16.20 -11.36
C SER A 97 -0.96 -16.90 -12.57
N HIS A 98 -1.69 -18.02 -12.34
CA HIS A 98 -2.36 -18.77 -13.40
C HIS A 98 -3.61 -18.08 -13.96
N LYS A 99 -4.23 -17.15 -13.22
CA LYS A 99 -5.41 -16.38 -13.66
C LYS A 99 -5.03 -15.18 -14.56
N ILE A 100 -3.79 -14.71 -14.51
CA ILE A 100 -3.33 -13.52 -15.26
C ILE A 100 -3.56 -13.67 -16.78
N LYS A 101 -3.38 -14.87 -17.31
CA LYS A 101 -3.61 -15.15 -18.75
C LYS A 101 -5.07 -14.97 -19.20
N TYR A 102 -6.02 -15.02 -18.27
CA TYR A 102 -7.46 -14.86 -18.53
C TYR A 102 -7.98 -13.44 -18.33
N LEU A 103 -7.13 -12.51 -17.89
CA LEU A 103 -7.51 -11.10 -17.78
C LEU A 103 -7.82 -10.52 -19.16
N SER A 104 -8.61 -9.44 -19.19
CA SER A 104 -8.88 -8.69 -20.40
C SER A 104 -7.60 -8.15 -21.03
N ASP A 105 -7.61 -7.99 -22.34
CA ASP A 105 -6.43 -7.49 -23.06
C ASP A 105 -6.06 -6.07 -22.66
N ASP A 106 -7.03 -5.26 -22.26
CA ASP A 106 -6.78 -3.91 -21.75
C ASP A 106 -5.94 -3.95 -20.46
N ILE A 107 -6.30 -4.81 -19.50
CA ILE A 107 -5.52 -4.94 -18.25
C ILE A 107 -4.10 -5.42 -18.56
N LYS A 108 -3.96 -6.44 -19.40
CA LYS A 108 -2.64 -6.98 -19.80
C LYS A 108 -1.77 -5.97 -20.52
N LYS A 109 -2.37 -5.07 -21.31
CA LYS A 109 -1.67 -4.08 -22.13
C LYS A 109 -1.19 -2.88 -21.31
N TYR A 110 -1.98 -2.45 -20.34
CA TYR A 110 -1.70 -1.21 -19.58
C TYR A 110 -1.11 -1.45 -18.21
N GLU A 111 -1.40 -2.60 -17.57
CA GLU A 111 -0.87 -2.93 -16.24
C GLU A 111 0.36 -3.84 -16.34
N PRO A 112 1.49 -3.46 -15.73
CA PRO A 112 2.66 -4.33 -15.68
C PRO A 112 2.33 -5.64 -14.95
N LYS A 113 2.75 -6.80 -15.48
CA LYS A 113 2.54 -8.11 -14.84
C LYS A 113 2.93 -8.12 -13.35
N ILE A 114 4.01 -7.42 -13.01
CA ILE A 114 4.50 -7.30 -11.63
C ILE A 114 3.51 -6.60 -10.69
N ALA A 115 2.59 -5.77 -11.21
CA ALA A 115 1.57 -5.07 -10.45
C ALA A 115 0.29 -5.92 -10.28
N LEU A 116 0.18 -7.05 -11.00
CA LEU A 116 -0.99 -7.93 -10.99
C LEU A 116 -0.71 -9.24 -10.25
N ASP A 117 0.52 -9.76 -10.34
CA ASP A 117 0.88 -11.11 -9.93
C ASP A 117 1.10 -11.22 -8.41
N GLY A 118 0.07 -11.73 -7.72
CA GLY A 118 0.09 -12.03 -6.29
C GLY A 118 0.69 -13.39 -5.92
N GLY A 119 1.29 -14.10 -6.89
CA GLY A 119 1.86 -15.43 -6.70
C GLY A 119 0.85 -16.56 -6.90
N LEU A 120 1.23 -17.79 -6.54
CA LEU A 120 0.45 -19.00 -6.81
C LEU A 120 -0.99 -18.92 -6.28
N THR A 121 -1.17 -18.37 -5.09
CA THR A 121 -2.48 -18.23 -4.42
C THR A 121 -3.09 -16.83 -4.54
N GLY A 122 -2.35 -15.87 -5.09
CA GLY A 122 -2.73 -14.45 -5.03
C GLY A 122 -2.49 -13.79 -3.65
N LEU A 123 -2.05 -14.56 -2.66
CA LEU A 123 -1.90 -14.12 -1.27
C LEU A 123 -0.43 -13.92 -0.85
N VAL A 124 0.53 -14.37 -1.67
CA VAL A 124 1.96 -14.40 -1.31
C VAL A 124 2.48 -13.00 -0.97
N VAL A 125 2.13 -11.99 -1.77
CA VAL A 125 2.57 -10.62 -1.53
C VAL A 125 1.83 -10.01 -0.33
N ILE A 126 0.55 -10.30 -0.18
CA ILE A 126 -0.28 -9.85 0.95
C ILE A 126 0.29 -10.37 2.27
N GLU A 127 0.58 -11.66 2.37
CA GLU A 127 1.16 -12.28 3.56
C GLU A 127 2.50 -11.63 3.94
N LYS A 128 3.36 -11.41 2.96
CA LYS A 128 4.64 -10.72 3.13
C LYS A 128 4.44 -9.31 3.71
N ILE A 129 3.50 -8.55 3.17
CA ILE A 129 3.19 -7.19 3.65
C ILE A 129 2.67 -7.22 5.09
N ILE A 130 1.74 -8.11 5.44
CA ILE A 130 1.20 -8.24 6.80
C ILE A 130 2.32 -8.55 7.80
N ASN A 131 3.19 -9.53 7.48
CA ASN A 131 4.31 -9.92 8.33
C ASN A 131 5.31 -8.76 8.55
N ARG A 132 5.54 -7.94 7.52
CA ARG A 132 6.44 -6.79 7.62
C ARG A 132 5.77 -5.59 8.29
N ALA A 133 4.49 -5.32 8.02
CA ALA A 133 3.73 -4.23 8.62
C ALA A 133 3.71 -4.32 10.15
N LYS A 134 3.61 -5.53 10.72
CA LYS A 134 3.74 -5.77 12.17
C LYS A 134 5.03 -5.17 12.76
N LYS A 135 6.13 -5.21 12.00
CA LYS A 135 7.44 -4.69 12.45
C LYS A 135 7.60 -3.20 12.13
N LEU A 136 6.89 -2.69 11.15
CA LEU A 136 7.01 -1.31 10.66
C LEU A 136 6.03 -0.35 11.34
N LEU A 137 4.93 -0.84 11.88
CA LEU A 137 3.96 -0.02 12.58
C LEU A 137 4.43 0.32 14.01
N LYS A 138 4.09 1.53 14.45
CA LYS A 138 4.09 1.90 15.85
C LYS A 138 3.00 1.13 16.60
N ILE A 139 3.10 1.07 17.94
CA ILE A 139 2.00 0.58 18.77
C ILE A 139 0.78 1.49 18.55
N GLY A 140 -0.37 0.90 18.23
CA GLY A 140 -1.59 1.63 17.88
C GLY A 140 -1.61 2.20 16.45
N GLY A 141 -0.63 1.86 15.62
CA GLY A 141 -0.62 2.22 14.20
C GLY A 141 -1.58 1.37 13.38
N TYR A 142 -1.89 1.82 12.15
CA TYR A 142 -2.92 1.25 11.30
C TYR A 142 -2.35 0.69 9.99
N LEU A 143 -2.81 -0.50 9.62
CA LEU A 143 -2.59 -1.10 8.30
C LEU A 143 -3.85 -0.95 7.46
N TYR A 144 -3.72 -0.33 6.30
CA TYR A 144 -4.73 -0.29 5.24
C TYR A 144 -4.27 -1.16 4.08
N LEU A 145 -5.08 -2.11 3.72
CA LEU A 145 -4.72 -3.11 2.73
C LEU A 145 -5.89 -3.33 1.76
N GLU A 146 -5.64 -3.08 0.48
CA GLU A 146 -6.56 -3.49 -0.59
C GLU A 146 -6.33 -4.98 -0.91
N ILE A 147 -7.42 -5.72 -1.11
CA ILE A 147 -7.40 -7.16 -1.39
C ILE A 147 -8.46 -7.53 -2.43
N GLY A 148 -8.32 -8.67 -3.05
CA GLY A 148 -9.36 -9.22 -3.92
C GLY A 148 -10.64 -9.60 -3.15
N ASN A 149 -11.78 -9.51 -3.81
CA ASN A 149 -13.10 -9.71 -3.20
C ASN A 149 -13.27 -11.10 -2.54
N ASP A 150 -12.60 -12.12 -3.06
CA ASP A 150 -12.64 -13.52 -2.60
C ASP A 150 -11.57 -13.82 -1.53
N GLN A 151 -10.71 -12.87 -1.17
CA GLN A 151 -9.55 -13.13 -0.30
C GLN A 151 -9.77 -12.79 1.17
N TYR A 152 -10.91 -12.21 1.53
CA TYR A 152 -11.14 -11.67 2.88
C TYR A 152 -10.89 -12.68 4.00
N THR A 153 -11.43 -13.89 3.88
CA THR A 153 -11.34 -14.90 4.94
C THR A 153 -9.89 -15.30 5.22
N ASP A 154 -9.11 -15.52 4.18
CA ASP A 154 -7.70 -15.89 4.30
C ASP A 154 -6.87 -14.74 4.88
N VAL A 155 -7.11 -13.53 4.40
CA VAL A 155 -6.42 -12.32 4.90
C VAL A 155 -6.80 -12.03 6.36
N GLU A 156 -8.05 -12.22 6.75
CA GLU A 156 -8.50 -12.10 8.14
C GLU A 156 -7.73 -13.06 9.06
N LEU A 157 -7.57 -14.31 8.65
CA LEU A 157 -6.79 -15.31 9.40
C LEU A 157 -5.31 -14.89 9.53
N MET A 158 -4.71 -14.40 8.44
CA MET A 158 -3.33 -13.88 8.45
C MET A 158 -3.15 -12.68 9.39
N LEU A 159 -4.09 -11.76 9.38
CA LEU A 159 -4.09 -10.58 10.25
C LEU A 159 -4.19 -11.00 11.73
N LYS A 160 -5.13 -11.87 12.08
CA LYS A 160 -5.30 -12.40 13.45
C LYS A 160 -4.04 -13.13 13.93
N LYS A 161 -3.44 -13.99 13.11
CA LYS A 161 -2.18 -14.68 13.39
C LYS A 161 -1.02 -13.72 13.66
N ASN A 162 -1.02 -12.55 13.02
CA ASN A 162 -0.05 -11.50 13.25
C ASN A 162 -0.44 -10.51 14.36
N CYS A 163 -1.47 -10.81 15.16
CA CYS A 163 -1.97 -9.98 16.26
C CYS A 163 -2.52 -8.62 15.82
N PHE A 164 -3.00 -8.50 14.60
CA PHE A 164 -3.78 -7.34 14.17
C PHE A 164 -5.24 -7.48 14.63
N ARG A 165 -5.81 -6.37 15.10
CA ARG A 165 -7.25 -6.21 15.29
C ARG A 165 -7.84 -5.59 14.03
N ILE A 166 -8.87 -6.22 13.48
CA ILE A 166 -9.60 -5.67 12.33
C ILE A 166 -10.61 -4.66 12.86
N ASN A 167 -10.49 -3.43 12.42
CA ASN A 167 -11.37 -2.34 12.83
C ASN A 167 -12.51 -2.13 11.83
N ASN A 168 -12.23 -2.31 10.54
CA ASN A 168 -13.20 -2.07 9.48
C ASN A 168 -12.94 -2.99 8.29
N LYS A 169 -14.01 -3.38 7.62
CA LYS A 169 -14.01 -4.02 6.30
C LYS A 169 -14.89 -3.18 5.40
N ILE A 170 -14.30 -2.63 4.37
CA ILE A 170 -14.98 -1.75 3.42
C ILE A 170 -15.08 -2.48 2.08
N LYS A 171 -16.25 -2.44 1.45
CA LYS A 171 -16.52 -3.05 0.14
C LYS A 171 -16.75 -1.97 -0.90
#